data_88338d74cb2808f30b1cff6b167e21a8
#
_entry.id   88338d74cb2808f30b1cff6b167e21a8
#
_cell.length_a   1.000
_cell.length_b   1.000
_cell.length_c   1.000
_cell.angle_alpha   90.00
_cell.angle_beta   90.00
_cell.angle_gamma   90.00
#
_symmetry.space_group_name_H-M   'P 1'
#
loop_
_entity.id
_entity.type
_entity.pdbx_description
1 polymer ?
#
loop_
_entity_poly.entity_id
_entity_poly.type
_entity_poly.pdbx_seq_one_letter_code
_entity_poly.pdbx_strand_id
1 'polypeptide(L)'
;MAFGFFNSLKQGLKKTTAALGLAGLLSARLDEDLLDELEDRLLVADMGPAFVSELMERLRAEFKSKKIKQSSEVLPWLKAQLLAALKQGEKTTSSSSLPSIWFFLGVNGVGKTTSVGKLGKRLSNNGFSLLFAAGDTFRAAAAEQLQMWADRAGAQLISHREGGDPSAVVYDACEAAMHRKVDFLLIDTAGRLHNKKNLMAECAKMFRTVERHGAKIDEVFLVLDASTGQNAVQQAKLFAEVAPLTGIVLTKLDGSAKGGVVFQLVKEAGVRVRYVGVGEKIEDLLDFDEEAFVDAILAE
;
A
#
# COMPACT_ATOMS: atom_id res chain seq x y z
N MET A 1 -18.46 4.92 13.05
CA MET A 1 -17.45 4.23 12.22
C MET A 1 -16.07 4.91 12.30
N ALA A 2 -15.93 6.22 12.26
CA ALA A 2 -14.63 6.92 12.30
C ALA A 2 -13.78 6.63 13.57
N PHE A 3 -14.40 6.49 14.75
CA PHE A 3 -13.68 6.28 16.01
C PHE A 3 -12.97 4.91 16.10
N GLY A 4 -13.59 3.85 15.56
CA GLY A 4 -12.98 2.51 15.53
C GLY A 4 -11.81 2.43 14.55
N PHE A 5 -11.92 3.08 13.39
CA PHE A 5 -10.88 3.20 12.39
C PHE A 5 -9.60 3.84 12.94
N PHE A 6 -9.73 5.02 13.55
CA PHE A 6 -8.58 5.74 14.12
C PHE A 6 -7.88 4.94 15.23
N ASN A 7 -8.63 4.26 16.08
CA ASN A 7 -8.07 3.41 17.13
C ASN A 7 -7.28 2.22 16.55
N SER A 8 -7.79 1.56 15.51
CA SER A 8 -7.07 0.45 14.86
C SER A 8 -5.79 0.94 14.20
N LEU A 9 -5.82 2.10 13.53
CA LEU A 9 -4.66 2.73 12.92
C LEU A 9 -3.63 3.16 13.98
N LYS A 10 -4.07 3.82 15.06
CA LYS A 10 -3.20 4.21 16.19
C LYS A 10 -2.55 2.97 16.83
N GLN A 11 -3.30 1.89 17.00
CA GLN A 11 -2.77 0.64 17.52
C GLN A 11 -1.74 0.01 16.57
N GLY A 12 -2.01 0.03 15.25
CA GLY A 12 -1.07 -0.44 14.23
C GLY A 12 0.22 0.37 14.19
N LEU A 13 0.15 1.68 14.40
CA LEU A 13 1.31 2.59 14.39
C LEU A 13 2.02 2.73 15.73
N LYS A 14 1.55 2.08 16.80
CA LYS A 14 2.07 2.25 18.17
C LYS A 14 3.60 2.12 18.27
N LYS A 15 4.20 1.17 17.55
CA LYS A 15 5.65 0.97 17.56
C LYS A 15 6.38 2.12 16.85
N THR A 16 5.84 2.61 15.73
CA THR A 16 6.42 3.74 15.00
C THR A 16 6.30 5.04 15.80
N THR A 17 5.14 5.29 16.40
CA THR A 17 4.89 6.44 17.28
C THR A 17 5.83 6.43 18.49
N ALA A 18 6.02 5.27 19.12
CA ALA A 18 6.95 5.12 20.24
C ALA A 18 8.41 5.36 19.81
N ALA A 19 8.80 4.94 18.60
CA ALA A 19 10.14 5.21 18.06
C ALA A 19 10.37 6.71 17.79
N LEU A 20 9.34 7.43 17.33
CA LEU A 20 9.39 8.88 17.14
C LEU A 20 9.47 9.64 18.48
N GLY A 21 8.65 9.27 19.46
CA GLY A 21 8.68 9.84 20.83
C GLY A 21 8.69 11.37 20.90
N LEU A 22 7.91 12.05 20.04
CA LEU A 22 8.00 13.50 19.81
C LEU A 22 7.53 14.34 21.01
N ALA A 23 6.58 13.83 21.81
CA ALA A 23 6.02 14.58 22.92
C ALA A 23 7.07 15.02 23.93
N GLY A 24 7.95 14.10 24.35
CA GLY A 24 9.05 14.42 25.24
C GLY A 24 10.08 15.35 24.63
N LEU A 25 10.39 15.16 23.35
CA LEU A 25 11.37 15.99 22.63
C LEU A 25 10.89 17.45 22.52
N LEU A 26 9.70 17.67 22.04
CA LEU A 26 9.16 19.01 21.78
C LEU A 26 8.77 19.79 23.03
N SER A 27 8.92 19.22 24.22
CA SER A 27 8.81 19.95 25.49
C SER A 27 10.08 20.75 25.84
N ALA A 28 11.21 20.46 25.19
CA ALA A 28 12.47 21.17 25.37
C ALA A 28 12.53 22.48 24.59
N ARG A 29 13.58 23.27 24.83
CA ARG A 29 13.84 24.52 24.10
C ARG A 29 14.21 24.19 22.65
N LEU A 30 13.69 24.99 21.71
CA LEU A 30 14.06 24.87 20.30
C LEU A 30 15.48 25.43 20.07
N ASP A 31 16.41 24.56 19.79
CA ASP A 31 17.82 24.82 19.45
C ASP A 31 18.32 23.76 18.44
N GLU A 32 19.58 23.86 18.05
CA GLU A 32 20.16 22.91 17.07
C GLU A 32 20.22 21.48 17.63
N ASP A 33 20.44 21.29 18.93
CA ASP A 33 20.49 19.95 19.55
C ASP A 33 19.14 19.25 19.45
N LEU A 34 18.02 19.99 19.66
CA LEU A 34 16.67 19.46 19.47
C LEU A 34 16.39 19.11 18.02
N LEU A 35 16.87 19.94 17.07
CA LEU A 35 16.69 19.66 15.64
C LEU A 35 17.48 18.42 15.21
N ASP A 36 18.69 18.22 15.73
CA ASP A 36 19.49 17.03 15.46
C ASP A 36 18.82 15.76 16.04
N GLU A 37 18.30 15.83 17.27
CA GLU A 37 17.57 14.71 17.87
C GLU A 37 16.26 14.40 17.10
N LEU A 38 15.56 15.41 16.61
CA LEU A 38 14.39 15.23 15.76
C LEU A 38 14.75 14.49 14.46
N GLU A 39 15.86 14.88 13.81
CA GLU A 39 16.38 14.22 12.61
C GLU A 39 16.63 12.73 12.85
N ASP A 40 17.33 12.40 13.93
CA ASP A 40 17.61 11.01 14.30
C ASP A 40 16.33 10.19 14.52
N ARG A 41 15.34 10.75 15.19
CA ARG A 41 14.06 10.06 15.44
C ARG A 41 13.25 9.82 14.16
N LEU A 42 13.26 10.76 13.22
CA LEU A 42 12.63 10.60 11.91
C LEU A 42 13.32 9.49 11.09
N LEU A 43 14.66 9.39 11.18
CA LEU A 43 15.42 8.31 10.55
C LEU A 43 15.13 6.95 11.18
N VAL A 44 15.04 6.87 12.51
CA VAL A 44 14.69 5.64 13.25
C VAL A 44 13.28 5.15 12.88
N ALA A 45 12.34 6.06 12.60
CA ALA A 45 11.01 5.73 12.11
C ALA A 45 10.97 5.27 10.64
N ASP A 46 12.15 5.18 9.98
CA ASP A 46 12.34 4.74 8.59
C ASP A 46 11.67 5.66 7.55
N MET A 47 11.63 6.98 7.81
CA MET A 47 11.10 7.96 6.85
C MET A 47 12.00 8.16 5.62
N GLY A 48 13.21 7.59 5.65
CA GLY A 48 14.20 7.61 4.58
C GLY A 48 15.13 8.82 4.59
N PRO A 49 16.45 8.61 4.42
CA PRO A 49 17.44 9.67 4.60
C PRO A 49 17.22 10.89 3.71
N ALA A 50 16.91 10.68 2.43
CA ALA A 50 16.71 11.78 1.48
C ALA A 50 15.47 12.63 1.82
N PHE A 51 14.37 12.01 2.26
CA PHE A 51 13.17 12.72 2.69
C PHE A 51 13.43 13.48 4.00
N VAL A 52 14.08 12.85 4.97
CA VAL A 52 14.41 13.49 6.26
C VAL A 52 15.35 14.66 6.06
N SER A 53 16.41 14.52 5.26
CA SER A 53 17.35 15.62 4.96
C SER A 53 16.63 16.83 4.37
N GLU A 54 15.78 16.62 3.35
CA GLU A 54 14.98 17.69 2.72
C GLU A 54 14.05 18.38 3.75
N LEU A 55 13.40 17.59 4.60
CA LEU A 55 12.49 18.08 5.64
C LEU A 55 13.25 18.92 6.68
N MET A 56 14.40 18.45 7.15
CA MET A 56 15.21 19.12 8.18
C MET A 56 15.90 20.38 7.63
N GLU A 57 16.34 20.38 6.38
CA GLU A 57 16.84 21.60 5.73
C GLU A 57 15.79 22.72 5.72
N ARG A 58 14.54 22.37 5.38
CA ARG A 58 13.42 23.32 5.41
C ARG A 58 13.14 23.80 6.83
N LEU A 59 13.11 22.90 7.82
CA LEU A 59 12.85 23.26 9.22
C LEU A 59 13.94 24.19 9.77
N ARG A 60 15.22 23.89 9.53
CA ARG A 60 16.36 24.74 9.92
C ARG A 60 16.29 26.13 9.24
N ALA A 61 15.85 26.20 7.98
CA ALA A 61 15.66 27.47 7.28
C ALA A 61 14.52 28.29 7.92
N GLU A 62 13.40 27.69 8.28
CA GLU A 62 12.29 28.36 8.98
C GLU A 62 12.72 28.84 10.39
N PHE A 63 13.51 28.04 11.10
CA PHE A 63 14.11 28.41 12.39
C PHE A 63 15.07 29.60 12.26
N LYS A 64 16.03 29.56 11.32
CA LYS A 64 16.98 30.65 11.07
C LYS A 64 16.29 31.94 10.63
N SER A 65 15.23 31.84 9.84
CA SER A 65 14.42 33.01 9.42
C SER A 65 13.47 33.54 10.50
N LYS A 66 13.46 32.90 11.69
CA LYS A 66 12.58 33.22 12.82
C LYS A 66 11.08 33.13 12.51
N LYS A 67 10.70 32.32 11.54
CA LYS A 67 9.29 31.99 11.29
C LYS A 67 8.80 30.94 12.29
N ILE A 68 9.66 30.01 12.68
CA ILE A 68 9.45 29.08 13.80
C ILE A 68 10.37 29.54 14.93
N LYS A 69 9.80 29.83 16.10
CA LYS A 69 10.53 30.39 17.26
C LYS A 69 10.47 29.50 18.48
N GLN A 70 9.49 28.63 18.56
CA GLN A 70 9.21 27.77 19.72
C GLN A 70 9.01 26.34 19.29
N SER A 71 9.39 25.40 20.13
CA SER A 71 9.22 23.96 19.89
C SER A 71 7.75 23.56 19.67
N SER A 72 6.80 24.27 20.28
CA SER A 72 5.36 24.07 20.06
C SER A 72 4.88 24.34 18.64
N GLU A 73 5.65 25.10 17.83
CA GLU A 73 5.35 25.41 16.43
C GLU A 73 5.88 24.32 15.48
N VAL A 74 6.82 23.49 15.94
CA VAL A 74 7.45 22.43 15.13
C VAL A 74 6.44 21.34 14.76
N LEU A 75 5.63 20.86 15.70
CA LEU A 75 4.67 19.77 15.45
C LEU A 75 3.60 20.13 14.42
N PRO A 76 2.92 21.30 14.49
CA PRO A 76 1.99 21.73 13.45
C PRO A 76 2.66 21.88 12.08
N TRP A 77 3.87 22.42 12.04
CA TRP A 77 4.64 22.55 10.81
C TRP A 77 4.99 21.17 10.23
N LEU A 78 5.51 20.26 11.05
CA LEU A 78 5.84 18.89 10.65
C LEU A 78 4.60 18.18 10.10
N LYS A 79 3.46 18.25 10.79
CA LYS A 79 2.18 17.71 10.32
C LYS A 79 1.84 18.20 8.91
N ALA A 80 1.96 19.49 8.66
CA ALA A 80 1.66 20.08 7.35
C ALA A 80 2.60 19.54 6.25
N GLN A 81 3.91 19.40 6.54
CA GLN A 81 4.87 18.86 5.58
C GLN A 81 4.61 17.38 5.27
N LEU A 82 4.35 16.57 6.29
CA LEU A 82 4.04 15.15 6.14
C LEU A 82 2.75 14.94 5.33
N LEU A 83 1.70 15.71 5.60
CA LEU A 83 0.47 15.68 4.81
C LEU A 83 0.70 16.06 3.35
N ALA A 84 1.50 17.11 3.11
CA ALA A 84 1.85 17.53 1.75
C ALA A 84 2.60 16.43 1.00
N ALA A 85 3.51 15.71 1.66
CA ALA A 85 4.25 14.59 1.06
C ALA A 85 3.33 13.43 0.65
N LEU A 86 2.37 13.05 1.50
CA LEU A 86 1.42 11.98 1.18
C LEU A 86 0.46 12.32 0.01
N LYS A 87 0.16 13.61 -0.18
CA LYS A 87 -0.72 14.09 -1.25
C LYS A 87 -0.02 14.24 -2.61
N GLN A 88 1.30 14.04 -2.70
CA GLN A 88 2.06 14.17 -3.96
C GLN A 88 1.77 13.06 -4.97
N GLY A 89 1.41 11.86 -4.52
CA GLY A 89 1.08 10.75 -5.43
C GLY A 89 -0.16 11.04 -6.28
N GLU A 90 -0.18 10.52 -7.51
CA GLU A 90 -1.35 10.63 -8.37
C GLU A 90 -2.56 9.92 -7.76
N LYS A 91 -3.71 10.55 -7.84
CA LYS A 91 -4.99 9.95 -7.48
C LYS A 91 -5.65 9.42 -8.73
N THR A 92 -5.60 8.11 -8.92
CA THR A 92 -6.27 7.47 -10.04
C THR A 92 -7.79 7.43 -9.76
N THR A 93 -8.58 7.87 -10.73
CA THR A 93 -10.03 7.73 -10.67
C THR A 93 -10.41 6.42 -11.36
N SER A 94 -11.12 5.55 -10.64
CA SER A 94 -11.64 4.30 -11.21
C SER A 94 -12.56 4.60 -12.38
N SER A 95 -12.44 3.84 -13.46
CA SER A 95 -13.37 3.92 -14.58
C SER A 95 -14.68 3.18 -14.22
N SER A 96 -15.77 3.55 -14.87
CA SER A 96 -17.09 2.92 -14.64
C SER A 96 -17.35 1.72 -15.54
N SER A 97 -16.30 1.09 -16.10
CA SER A 97 -16.46 -0.12 -16.91
C SER A 97 -16.74 -1.35 -16.05
N LEU A 98 -17.65 -2.21 -16.47
CA LEU A 98 -17.94 -3.50 -15.83
C LEU A 98 -17.47 -4.64 -16.72
N PRO A 99 -16.78 -5.65 -16.16
CA PRO A 99 -16.27 -5.73 -14.79
C PRO A 99 -15.13 -4.74 -14.53
N SER A 100 -15.02 -4.21 -13.30
CA SER A 100 -13.85 -3.49 -12.86
C SER A 100 -12.72 -4.48 -12.57
N ILE A 101 -11.59 -4.36 -13.27
CA ILE A 101 -10.48 -5.32 -13.23
C ILE A 101 -9.33 -4.77 -12.41
N TRP A 102 -8.98 -5.49 -11.33
CA TRP A 102 -7.94 -5.11 -10.37
C TRP A 102 -6.81 -6.14 -10.33
N PHE A 103 -5.60 -5.70 -10.57
CA PHE A 103 -4.38 -6.50 -10.42
C PHE A 103 -3.70 -6.21 -9.09
N PHE A 104 -3.15 -7.28 -8.47
CA PHE A 104 -2.34 -7.17 -7.26
C PHE A 104 -0.94 -7.69 -7.52
N LEU A 105 0.02 -6.77 -7.55
CA LEU A 105 1.43 -7.04 -7.76
C LEU A 105 2.20 -6.96 -6.44
N GLY A 106 3.40 -7.51 -6.39
CA GLY A 106 4.29 -7.47 -5.22
C GLY A 106 5.06 -8.77 -5.04
N VAL A 107 6.09 -8.79 -4.20
CA VAL A 107 6.92 -9.98 -3.98
C VAL A 107 6.20 -11.04 -3.13
N ASN A 108 6.78 -12.24 -3.05
CA ASN A 108 6.23 -13.30 -2.20
C ASN A 108 6.29 -12.90 -0.71
N GLY A 109 5.25 -13.26 0.05
CA GLY A 109 5.19 -13.03 1.50
C GLY A 109 4.75 -11.64 1.94
N VAL A 110 4.52 -10.68 1.03
CA VAL A 110 4.04 -9.32 1.38
C VAL A 110 2.55 -9.25 1.70
N GLY A 111 1.79 -10.34 1.55
CA GLY A 111 0.36 -10.37 1.87
C GLY A 111 -0.56 -10.11 0.69
N LYS A 112 -0.13 -10.32 -0.58
CA LYS A 112 -0.98 -10.16 -1.78
C LYS A 112 -2.28 -10.93 -1.68
N THR A 113 -2.22 -12.26 -1.63
CA THR A 113 -3.39 -13.16 -1.57
C THR A 113 -4.34 -12.79 -0.44
N THR A 114 -3.78 -12.44 0.75
CA THR A 114 -4.57 -11.98 1.90
C THR A 114 -5.26 -10.64 1.62
N SER A 115 -4.57 -9.69 0.98
CA SER A 115 -5.15 -8.38 0.63
C SER A 115 -6.25 -8.52 -0.41
N VAL A 116 -6.03 -9.34 -1.45
CA VAL A 116 -7.04 -9.69 -2.46
C VAL A 116 -8.28 -10.27 -1.79
N GLY A 117 -8.08 -11.25 -0.90
CA GLY A 117 -9.17 -11.90 -0.19
C GLY A 117 -9.96 -10.95 0.73
N LYS A 118 -9.28 -10.12 1.51
CA LYS A 118 -9.90 -9.13 2.39
C LYS A 118 -10.72 -8.10 1.59
N LEU A 119 -10.16 -7.57 0.51
CA LEU A 119 -10.85 -6.63 -0.38
C LEU A 119 -12.05 -7.27 -1.05
N GLY A 120 -11.90 -8.49 -1.59
CA GLY A 120 -13.00 -9.21 -2.18
C GLY A 120 -14.14 -9.48 -1.20
N LYS A 121 -13.81 -9.91 0.04
CA LYS A 121 -14.84 -10.09 1.08
C LYS A 121 -15.54 -8.78 1.45
N ARG A 122 -14.80 -7.67 1.51
CA ARG A 122 -15.38 -6.35 1.76
C ARG A 122 -16.29 -5.89 0.62
N LEU A 123 -15.91 -6.10 -0.64
CA LEU A 123 -16.74 -5.83 -1.80
C LEU A 123 -18.02 -6.66 -1.77
N SER A 124 -17.92 -7.97 -1.51
CA SER A 124 -19.08 -8.87 -1.37
C SER A 124 -20.01 -8.42 -0.24
N ASN A 125 -19.49 -8.01 0.93
CA ASN A 125 -20.29 -7.49 2.04
C ASN A 125 -21.02 -6.19 1.67
N ASN A 126 -20.51 -5.42 0.70
CA ASN A 126 -21.17 -4.23 0.13
C ASN A 126 -22.16 -4.56 -0.99
N GLY A 127 -22.41 -5.83 -1.27
CA GLY A 127 -23.40 -6.29 -2.24
C GLY A 127 -22.90 -6.44 -3.68
N PHE A 128 -21.57 -6.26 -3.92
CA PHE A 128 -20.99 -6.44 -5.25
C PHE A 128 -20.73 -7.92 -5.56
N SER A 129 -21.00 -8.30 -6.80
CA SER A 129 -20.63 -9.59 -7.37
C SER A 129 -19.17 -9.56 -7.81
N LEU A 130 -18.42 -10.62 -7.53
CA LEU A 130 -16.99 -10.66 -7.86
C LEU A 130 -16.53 -12.05 -8.29
N LEU A 131 -15.41 -12.06 -9.00
CA LEU A 131 -14.67 -13.23 -9.44
C LEU A 131 -13.20 -13.06 -9.02
N PHE A 132 -12.59 -14.13 -8.51
CA PHE A 132 -11.16 -14.18 -8.26
C PHE A 132 -10.42 -14.93 -9.38
N ALA A 133 -9.18 -14.51 -9.67
CA ALA A 133 -8.29 -15.19 -10.59
C ALA A 133 -6.95 -15.52 -9.91
N ALA A 134 -6.57 -16.80 -9.87
CA ALA A 134 -5.32 -17.28 -9.30
C ALA A 134 -4.18 -17.19 -10.34
N GLY A 135 -3.66 -15.97 -10.56
CA GLY A 135 -2.53 -15.75 -11.46
C GLY A 135 -1.17 -16.17 -10.88
N ASP A 136 -1.05 -16.52 -9.59
CA ASP A 136 0.12 -17.21 -9.02
C ASP A 136 0.02 -18.72 -9.29
N THR A 137 0.24 -19.13 -10.53
CA THR A 137 0.14 -20.53 -10.96
C THR A 137 1.28 -21.40 -10.48
N PHE A 138 2.32 -20.84 -9.90
CA PHE A 138 3.51 -21.56 -9.45
C PHE A 138 3.44 -22.06 -8.00
N ARG A 139 2.39 -21.66 -7.28
CA ARG A 139 2.24 -21.98 -5.87
C ARG A 139 0.85 -22.55 -5.60
N ALA A 140 0.76 -23.87 -5.49
CA ALA A 140 -0.50 -24.56 -5.17
C ALA A 140 -1.15 -23.98 -3.90
N ALA A 141 -0.36 -23.76 -2.84
CA ALA A 141 -0.86 -23.17 -1.60
C ALA A 141 -1.43 -21.75 -1.77
N ALA A 142 -0.99 -20.96 -2.77
CA ALA A 142 -1.57 -19.65 -3.04
C ALA A 142 -2.97 -19.75 -3.64
N ALA A 143 -3.17 -20.69 -4.57
CA ALA A 143 -4.48 -20.96 -5.15
C ALA A 143 -5.46 -21.53 -4.10
N GLU A 144 -5.01 -22.44 -3.24
CA GLU A 144 -5.82 -22.98 -2.12
C GLU A 144 -6.20 -21.86 -1.13
N GLN A 145 -5.26 -20.98 -0.79
CA GLN A 145 -5.54 -19.82 0.07
C GLN A 145 -6.56 -18.88 -0.57
N LEU A 146 -6.43 -18.62 -1.87
CA LEU A 146 -7.37 -17.75 -2.58
C LEU A 146 -8.75 -18.40 -2.70
N GLN A 147 -8.82 -19.75 -2.83
CA GLN A 147 -10.09 -20.50 -2.80
C GLN A 147 -10.81 -20.30 -1.46
N MET A 148 -10.09 -20.42 -0.33
CA MET A 148 -10.71 -20.15 0.98
C MET A 148 -11.28 -18.72 1.09
N TRP A 149 -10.64 -17.75 0.46
CA TRP A 149 -11.16 -16.37 0.41
C TRP A 149 -12.38 -16.26 -0.52
N ALA A 150 -12.36 -16.95 -1.66
CA ALA A 150 -13.50 -17.01 -2.57
C ALA A 150 -14.74 -17.60 -1.86
N ASP A 151 -14.57 -18.71 -1.15
CA ASP A 151 -15.63 -19.35 -0.37
C ASP A 151 -16.20 -18.40 0.71
N ARG A 152 -15.33 -17.70 1.45
CA ARG A 152 -15.73 -16.71 2.46
C ARG A 152 -16.47 -15.51 1.85
N ALA A 153 -16.10 -15.11 0.65
CA ALA A 153 -16.74 -14.02 -0.07
C ALA A 153 -18.04 -14.43 -0.78
N GLY A 154 -18.31 -15.74 -0.87
CA GLY A 154 -19.41 -16.26 -1.70
C GLY A 154 -19.17 -16.06 -3.18
N ALA A 155 -17.89 -15.99 -3.60
CA ALA A 155 -17.46 -15.73 -4.95
C ALA A 155 -16.85 -16.99 -5.59
N GLN A 156 -16.65 -16.96 -6.90
CA GLN A 156 -15.98 -18.04 -7.63
C GLN A 156 -14.51 -17.71 -7.86
N LEU A 157 -13.69 -18.75 -8.01
CA LEU A 157 -12.28 -18.66 -8.36
C LEU A 157 -12.06 -19.27 -9.74
N ILE A 158 -11.31 -18.60 -10.60
CA ILE A 158 -10.71 -19.17 -11.81
C ILE A 158 -9.25 -19.50 -11.50
N SER A 159 -8.89 -20.77 -11.66
CA SER A 159 -7.53 -21.26 -11.45
C SER A 159 -7.20 -22.36 -12.45
N HIS A 160 -5.92 -22.52 -12.75
CA HIS A 160 -5.42 -23.63 -13.57
C HIS A 160 -4.54 -24.56 -12.72
N ARG A 161 -4.13 -25.69 -13.32
CA ARG A 161 -3.17 -26.58 -12.70
C ARG A 161 -1.86 -25.88 -12.39
N GLU A 162 -1.14 -26.33 -11.40
CA GLU A 162 0.17 -25.82 -11.03
C GLU A 162 1.13 -25.81 -12.25
N GLY A 163 1.90 -24.72 -12.39
CA GLY A 163 2.81 -24.51 -13.52
C GLY A 163 2.12 -24.06 -14.83
N GLY A 164 0.80 -23.82 -14.81
CA GLY A 164 0.09 -23.27 -15.95
C GLY A 164 0.51 -21.83 -16.31
N ASP A 165 0.11 -21.37 -17.50
CA ASP A 165 0.37 -20.00 -17.94
C ASP A 165 -0.53 -19.02 -17.18
N PRO A 166 0.02 -18.04 -16.41
CA PRO A 166 -0.78 -17.03 -15.73
C PRO A 166 -1.71 -16.25 -16.66
N SER A 167 -1.25 -15.98 -17.90
CA SER A 167 -2.07 -15.26 -18.88
C SER A 167 -3.28 -16.06 -19.37
N ALA A 168 -3.20 -17.39 -19.36
CA ALA A 168 -4.36 -18.23 -19.66
C ALA A 168 -5.42 -18.17 -18.56
N VAL A 169 -4.99 -18.10 -17.27
CA VAL A 169 -5.90 -17.89 -16.14
C VAL A 169 -6.60 -16.54 -16.27
N VAL A 170 -5.84 -15.47 -16.60
CA VAL A 170 -6.40 -14.13 -16.81
C VAL A 170 -7.38 -14.11 -17.98
N TYR A 171 -7.06 -14.85 -19.07
CA TYR A 171 -7.94 -14.97 -20.23
C TYR A 171 -9.30 -15.55 -19.83
N ASP A 172 -9.30 -16.74 -19.21
CA ASP A 172 -10.53 -17.43 -18.81
C ASP A 172 -11.30 -16.62 -17.74
N ALA A 173 -10.58 -15.93 -16.85
CA ALA A 173 -11.19 -15.06 -15.84
C ALA A 173 -11.89 -13.85 -16.47
N CYS A 174 -11.29 -13.20 -17.46
CA CYS A 174 -11.93 -12.10 -18.17
C CYS A 174 -13.18 -12.57 -18.92
N GLU A 175 -13.08 -13.69 -19.65
CA GLU A 175 -14.23 -14.25 -20.35
C GLU A 175 -15.38 -14.61 -19.38
N ALA A 176 -15.04 -15.27 -18.28
CA ALA A 176 -16.02 -15.64 -17.26
C ALA A 176 -16.64 -14.40 -16.59
N ALA A 177 -15.84 -13.37 -16.28
CA ALA A 177 -16.31 -12.15 -15.64
C ALA A 177 -17.29 -11.38 -16.52
N MET A 178 -16.98 -11.23 -17.81
CA MET A 178 -17.85 -10.58 -18.79
C MET A 178 -19.15 -11.37 -19.02
N HIS A 179 -19.05 -12.69 -19.21
CA HIS A 179 -20.21 -13.55 -19.44
C HIS A 179 -21.17 -13.54 -18.25
N ARG A 180 -20.62 -13.60 -17.02
CA ARG A 180 -21.39 -13.60 -15.76
C ARG A 180 -21.80 -12.20 -15.32
N LYS A 181 -21.30 -11.15 -15.98
CA LYS A 181 -21.56 -9.73 -15.67
C LYS A 181 -21.27 -9.40 -14.19
N VAL A 182 -20.15 -9.90 -13.67
CA VAL A 182 -19.72 -9.55 -12.30
C VAL A 182 -19.28 -8.09 -12.23
N ASP A 183 -19.37 -7.49 -11.05
CA ASP A 183 -18.95 -6.12 -10.83
C ASP A 183 -17.43 -5.99 -10.77
N PHE A 184 -16.73 -7.00 -10.19
CA PHE A 184 -15.29 -6.98 -10.00
C PHE A 184 -14.62 -8.28 -10.43
N LEU A 185 -13.42 -8.14 -11.04
CA LEU A 185 -12.46 -9.22 -11.25
C LEU A 185 -11.17 -8.89 -10.50
N LEU A 186 -10.83 -9.70 -9.48
CA LEU A 186 -9.64 -9.51 -8.66
C LEU A 186 -8.59 -10.56 -9.02
N ILE A 187 -7.40 -10.12 -9.47
CA ILE A 187 -6.34 -10.97 -10.01
C ILE A 187 -5.16 -10.96 -9.06
N ASP A 188 -4.92 -12.08 -8.37
CA ASP A 188 -3.70 -12.32 -7.56
C ASP A 188 -2.59 -12.81 -8.47
N THR A 189 -1.41 -12.18 -8.44
CA THR A 189 -0.29 -12.51 -9.31
C THR A 189 0.86 -13.18 -8.57
N ALA A 190 1.75 -13.84 -9.30
CA ALA A 190 3.01 -14.32 -8.75
C ALA A 190 3.90 -13.19 -8.26
N GLY A 191 4.76 -13.47 -7.26
CA GLY A 191 5.67 -12.47 -6.67
C GLY A 191 7.14 -12.77 -6.88
N ARG A 192 7.54 -13.30 -8.04
CA ARG A 192 8.93 -13.71 -8.32
C ARG A 192 9.78 -12.55 -8.79
N LEU A 193 10.46 -11.88 -7.87
CA LEU A 193 11.33 -10.75 -8.18
C LEU A 193 12.73 -11.13 -8.69
N HIS A 194 13.11 -12.41 -8.61
CA HIS A 194 14.48 -12.85 -8.90
C HIS A 194 14.92 -12.55 -10.36
N ASN A 195 13.97 -12.36 -11.26
CA ASN A 195 14.25 -11.98 -12.64
C ASN A 195 13.30 -10.86 -13.09
N LYS A 196 13.78 -9.62 -13.02
CA LYS A 196 13.04 -8.42 -13.45
C LYS A 196 12.47 -8.56 -14.87
N LYS A 197 13.26 -9.08 -15.83
CA LYS A 197 12.82 -9.23 -17.21
C LYS A 197 11.64 -10.19 -17.35
N ASN A 198 11.66 -11.31 -16.61
CA ASN A 198 10.57 -12.28 -16.66
C ASN A 198 9.29 -11.71 -16.01
N LEU A 199 9.42 -11.01 -14.88
CA LEU A 199 8.30 -10.34 -14.22
C LEU A 199 7.65 -9.29 -15.13
N MET A 200 8.46 -8.44 -15.79
CA MET A 200 7.99 -7.46 -16.76
C MET A 200 7.22 -8.12 -17.92
N ALA A 201 7.82 -9.18 -18.50
CA ALA A 201 7.22 -9.89 -19.62
C ALA A 201 5.89 -10.56 -19.22
N GLU A 202 5.82 -11.14 -18.02
CA GLU A 202 4.64 -11.79 -17.48
C GLU A 202 3.52 -10.78 -17.22
N CYS A 203 3.80 -9.69 -16.50
CA CYS A 203 2.84 -8.60 -16.27
C CYS A 203 2.33 -8.02 -17.60
N ALA A 204 3.24 -7.68 -18.51
CA ALA A 204 2.86 -7.14 -19.83
C ALA A 204 2.01 -8.12 -20.65
N LYS A 205 2.26 -9.45 -20.52
CA LYS A 205 1.46 -10.47 -21.19
C LYS A 205 0.05 -10.54 -20.60
N MET A 206 -0.08 -10.52 -19.26
CA MET A 206 -1.37 -10.51 -18.59
C MET A 206 -2.18 -9.25 -18.92
N PHE A 207 -1.55 -8.07 -18.93
CA PHE A 207 -2.23 -6.82 -19.27
C PHE A 207 -2.75 -6.82 -20.71
N ARG A 208 -1.90 -7.24 -21.68
CA ARG A 208 -2.34 -7.41 -23.09
C ARG A 208 -3.47 -8.42 -23.24
N THR A 209 -3.56 -9.41 -22.37
CA THR A 209 -4.65 -10.39 -22.39
C THR A 209 -5.99 -9.71 -22.04
N VAL A 210 -6.01 -8.84 -21.03
CA VAL A 210 -7.20 -8.04 -20.70
C VAL A 210 -7.61 -7.13 -21.85
N GLU A 211 -6.64 -6.42 -22.45
CA GLU A 211 -6.88 -5.51 -23.59
C GLU A 211 -7.49 -6.23 -24.82
N ARG A 212 -7.04 -7.47 -25.09
CA ARG A 212 -7.58 -8.30 -26.19
C ARG A 212 -9.06 -8.66 -25.99
N HIS A 213 -9.54 -8.71 -24.75
CA HIS A 213 -10.97 -8.86 -24.46
C HIS A 213 -11.77 -7.54 -24.61
N GLY A 214 -11.10 -6.44 -25.01
CA GLY A 214 -11.74 -5.13 -25.07
C GLY A 214 -12.03 -4.54 -23.68
N ALA A 215 -11.49 -5.15 -22.62
CA ALA A 215 -11.64 -4.69 -21.25
C ALA A 215 -10.51 -3.73 -20.87
N LYS A 216 -10.75 -2.91 -19.85
CA LYS A 216 -9.79 -1.98 -19.30
C LYS A 216 -9.40 -2.42 -17.89
N ILE A 217 -8.11 -2.31 -17.59
CA ILE A 217 -7.62 -2.47 -16.22
C ILE A 217 -7.90 -1.17 -15.47
N ASP A 218 -8.66 -1.26 -14.38
CA ASP A 218 -9.03 -0.09 -13.58
C ASP A 218 -8.02 0.18 -12.49
N GLU A 219 -7.52 -0.87 -11.84
CA GLU A 219 -6.55 -0.72 -10.76
C GLU A 219 -5.38 -1.72 -10.89
N VAL A 220 -4.18 -1.23 -10.64
CA VAL A 220 -2.96 -2.03 -10.50
C VAL A 220 -2.34 -1.69 -9.16
N PHE A 221 -2.66 -2.49 -8.14
CA PHE A 221 -2.16 -2.29 -6.80
C PHE A 221 -0.80 -2.95 -6.60
N LEU A 222 0.14 -2.19 -6.04
CA LEU A 222 1.38 -2.73 -5.51
C LEU A 222 1.21 -3.04 -4.02
N VAL A 223 1.32 -4.32 -3.65
CA VAL A 223 1.26 -4.76 -2.26
C VAL A 223 2.67 -4.82 -1.70
N LEU A 224 2.90 -4.11 -0.60
CA LEU A 224 4.18 -3.97 0.07
C LEU A 224 4.07 -4.27 1.57
N ASP A 225 5.11 -4.83 2.15
CA ASP A 225 5.23 -5.13 3.58
C ASP A 225 5.98 -3.99 4.28
N ALA A 226 5.29 -3.24 5.16
CA ALA A 226 5.85 -2.12 5.91
C ALA A 226 7.04 -2.53 6.79
N SER A 227 7.06 -3.78 7.28
CA SER A 227 8.14 -4.27 8.15
C SER A 227 9.49 -4.39 7.45
N THR A 228 9.50 -4.42 6.12
CA THR A 228 10.74 -4.53 5.32
C THR A 228 11.44 -3.18 5.09
N GLY A 229 10.80 -2.06 5.44
CA GLY A 229 11.39 -0.72 5.41
C GLY A 229 11.95 -0.37 4.03
N GLN A 230 13.24 0.00 3.96
CA GLN A 230 13.91 0.40 2.71
C GLN A 230 13.85 -0.66 1.59
N ASN A 231 13.71 -1.95 1.92
CA ASN A 231 13.48 -2.97 0.89
C ASN A 231 12.13 -2.79 0.17
N ALA A 232 11.09 -2.34 0.88
CA ALA A 232 9.81 -2.00 0.25
C ALA A 232 9.96 -0.84 -0.74
N VAL A 233 10.79 0.15 -0.43
CA VAL A 233 11.10 1.27 -1.31
C VAL A 233 11.77 0.82 -2.62
N GLN A 234 12.74 -0.09 -2.53
CA GLN A 234 13.39 -0.67 -3.71
C GLN A 234 12.41 -1.47 -4.57
N GLN A 235 11.48 -2.20 -3.93
CA GLN A 235 10.41 -2.88 -4.65
C GLN A 235 9.49 -1.88 -5.35
N ALA A 236 9.08 -0.80 -4.67
CA ALA A 236 8.22 0.23 -5.25
C ALA A 236 8.84 0.85 -6.51
N LYS A 237 10.12 1.23 -6.48
CA LYS A 237 10.87 1.70 -7.65
C LYS A 237 10.82 0.71 -8.80
N LEU A 238 11.13 -0.55 -8.51
CA LEU A 238 11.20 -1.58 -9.52
C LEU A 238 9.84 -1.84 -10.18
N PHE A 239 8.76 -1.92 -9.39
CA PHE A 239 7.43 -2.17 -9.92
C PHE A 239 6.87 -0.95 -10.66
N ALA A 240 7.19 0.28 -10.25
CA ALA A 240 6.82 1.49 -10.99
C ALA A 240 7.41 1.55 -12.40
N GLU A 241 8.60 0.93 -12.62
CA GLU A 241 9.20 0.83 -13.94
C GLU A 241 8.56 -0.25 -14.84
N VAL A 242 7.83 -1.22 -14.26
CA VAL A 242 7.36 -2.41 -14.99
C VAL A 242 5.84 -2.45 -15.16
N ALA A 243 5.09 -1.68 -14.37
CA ALA A 243 3.64 -1.70 -14.37
C ALA A 243 3.05 -0.28 -14.18
N PRO A 244 1.90 0.03 -14.79
CA PRO A 244 1.18 1.27 -14.59
C PRO A 244 0.45 1.22 -13.23
N LEU A 245 1.19 1.43 -12.13
CA LEU A 245 0.62 1.39 -10.79
C LEU A 245 -0.47 2.44 -10.62
N THR A 246 -1.53 2.11 -9.89
CA THR A 246 -2.63 3.03 -9.56
C THR A 246 -2.74 3.28 -8.06
N GLY A 247 -2.11 2.44 -7.24
CA GLY A 247 -2.12 2.59 -5.80
C GLY A 247 -1.26 1.56 -5.07
N ILE A 248 -1.02 1.83 -3.80
CA ILE A 248 -0.28 0.96 -2.89
C ILE A 248 -1.22 0.36 -1.85
N VAL A 249 -1.03 -0.93 -1.57
CA VAL A 249 -1.57 -1.62 -0.39
C VAL A 249 -0.40 -1.89 0.55
N LEU A 250 -0.35 -1.20 1.68
CA LEU A 250 0.72 -1.36 2.67
C LEU A 250 0.28 -2.30 3.79
N THR A 251 0.93 -3.44 3.94
CA THR A 251 0.57 -4.49 4.91
C THR A 251 1.50 -4.49 6.13
N LYS A 252 1.10 -5.22 7.18
CA LYS A 252 1.89 -5.49 8.39
C LYS A 252 2.38 -4.25 9.14
N LEU A 253 1.58 -3.19 9.11
CA LEU A 253 1.92 -1.93 9.76
C LEU A 253 1.98 -2.09 11.29
N ASP A 254 1.17 -2.98 11.85
CA ASP A 254 1.10 -3.34 13.28
C ASP A 254 2.36 -4.04 13.81
N GLY A 255 3.08 -4.73 12.94
CA GLY A 255 4.31 -5.44 13.28
C GLY A 255 5.56 -4.55 13.34
N SER A 256 5.50 -3.31 12.85
CA SER A 256 6.69 -2.54 12.47
C SER A 256 6.80 -1.20 13.23
N ALA A 257 8.05 -0.84 13.59
CA ALA A 257 8.42 0.53 13.97
C ALA A 257 8.74 1.42 12.75
N LYS A 258 8.60 0.89 11.53
CA LYS A 258 9.03 1.50 10.26
C LYS A 258 7.88 2.10 9.46
N GLY A 259 6.81 2.52 10.11
CA GLY A 259 5.63 3.10 9.44
C GLY A 259 5.94 4.38 8.65
N GLY A 260 7.04 5.06 8.97
CA GLY A 260 7.51 6.23 8.23
C GLY A 260 7.92 5.94 6.78
N VAL A 261 8.19 4.69 6.43
CA VAL A 261 8.50 4.29 5.04
C VAL A 261 7.44 4.75 4.04
N VAL A 262 6.19 4.95 4.48
CA VAL A 262 5.07 5.37 3.63
C VAL A 262 5.36 6.66 2.87
N PHE A 263 6.04 7.63 3.48
CA PHE A 263 6.36 8.90 2.84
C PHE A 263 7.29 8.73 1.64
N GLN A 264 8.25 7.83 1.78
CA GLN A 264 9.19 7.52 0.71
C GLN A 264 8.52 6.64 -0.38
N LEU A 265 7.65 5.70 0.01
CA LEU A 265 6.92 4.86 -0.94
C LEU A 265 6.06 5.68 -1.90
N VAL A 266 5.32 6.67 -1.39
CA VAL A 266 4.49 7.55 -2.23
C VAL A 266 5.35 8.31 -3.24
N LYS A 267 6.49 8.85 -2.81
CA LYS A 267 7.44 9.57 -3.67
C LYS A 267 8.01 8.67 -4.77
N GLU A 268 8.43 7.46 -4.43
CA GLU A 268 9.13 6.56 -5.35
C GLU A 268 8.21 5.79 -6.30
N ALA A 269 7.00 5.46 -5.85
CA ALA A 269 6.01 4.79 -6.69
C ALA A 269 5.20 5.78 -7.56
N GLY A 270 5.19 7.07 -7.22
CA GLY A 270 4.41 8.10 -7.90
C GLY A 270 2.90 7.98 -7.70
N VAL A 271 2.43 7.03 -6.88
CA VAL A 271 1.01 6.78 -6.62
C VAL A 271 0.72 6.79 -5.11
N ARG A 272 -0.56 7.01 -4.75
CA ARG A 272 -0.98 7.07 -3.35
C ARG A 272 -1.12 5.69 -2.71
N VAL A 273 -0.93 5.65 -1.40
CA VAL A 273 -1.42 4.53 -0.60
C VAL A 273 -2.95 4.56 -0.62
N ARG A 274 -3.57 3.42 -0.87
CA ARG A 274 -5.03 3.26 -0.93
C ARG A 274 -5.55 2.46 0.25
N TYR A 275 -4.79 1.47 0.69
CA TYR A 275 -5.16 0.59 1.79
C TYR A 275 -3.97 0.32 2.71
N VAL A 276 -4.27 0.14 4.01
CA VAL A 276 -3.28 -0.27 5.02
C VAL A 276 -3.79 -1.47 5.81
N GLY A 277 -2.92 -2.47 5.98
CA GLY A 277 -3.16 -3.65 6.81
C GLY A 277 -2.53 -3.45 8.19
N VAL A 278 -3.38 -3.54 9.23
CA VAL A 278 -3.00 -3.34 10.64
C VAL A 278 -3.27 -4.60 11.48
N GLY A 279 -3.40 -5.76 10.85
CA GLY A 279 -3.64 -7.04 11.50
C GLY A 279 -4.20 -8.10 10.56
N GLU A 280 -4.66 -9.23 11.11
CA GLU A 280 -5.03 -10.42 10.33
C GLU A 280 -6.51 -10.50 9.96
N LYS A 281 -7.40 -9.80 10.69
CA LYS A 281 -8.85 -9.84 10.46
C LYS A 281 -9.23 -9.10 9.16
N ILE A 282 -10.42 -9.33 8.65
CA ILE A 282 -10.94 -8.65 7.45
C ILE A 282 -11.01 -7.14 7.69
N GLU A 283 -11.46 -6.75 8.86
CA GLU A 283 -11.63 -5.36 9.30
C GLU A 283 -10.29 -4.64 9.48
N ASP A 284 -9.17 -5.38 9.58
CA ASP A 284 -7.83 -4.82 9.74
C ASP A 284 -7.21 -4.35 8.40
N LEU A 285 -7.92 -4.46 7.28
CA LEU A 285 -7.56 -3.77 6.04
C LEU A 285 -8.39 -2.49 5.93
N LEU A 286 -7.74 -1.37 6.19
CA LEU A 286 -8.35 -0.05 6.27
C LEU A 286 -8.15 0.74 4.97
N ASP A 287 -9.11 1.60 4.60
CA ASP A 287 -8.86 2.64 3.60
C ASP A 287 -7.80 3.60 4.14
N PHE A 288 -6.88 4.06 3.30
CA PHE A 288 -5.87 4.99 3.75
C PHE A 288 -6.43 6.41 3.80
N ASP A 289 -6.38 7.00 4.99
CA ASP A 289 -6.68 8.40 5.24
C ASP A 289 -5.39 9.11 5.67
N GLU A 290 -4.92 10.04 4.83
CA GLU A 290 -3.65 10.72 5.02
C GLU A 290 -3.63 11.55 6.32
N GLU A 291 -4.74 12.20 6.69
CA GLU A 291 -4.83 13.02 7.89
C GLU A 291 -4.83 12.14 9.15
N ALA A 292 -5.66 11.10 9.16
CA ALA A 292 -5.69 10.15 10.26
C ALA A 292 -4.36 9.42 10.44
N PHE A 293 -3.65 9.11 9.32
CA PHE A 293 -2.33 8.47 9.39
C PHE A 293 -1.29 9.41 10.01
N VAL A 294 -1.21 10.66 9.56
CA VAL A 294 -0.26 11.63 10.11
C VAL A 294 -0.60 11.95 11.57
N ASP A 295 -1.88 12.07 11.92
CA ASP A 295 -2.30 12.24 13.31
C ASP A 295 -1.94 11.04 14.19
N ALA A 296 -2.08 9.82 13.67
CA ALA A 296 -1.75 8.62 14.43
C ALA A 296 -0.22 8.42 14.59
N ILE A 297 0.59 8.76 13.59
CA ILE A 297 2.06 8.61 13.66
C ILE A 297 2.69 9.69 14.55
N LEU A 298 2.11 10.88 14.60
CA LEU A 298 2.54 12.01 15.46
C LEU A 298 1.85 12.02 16.83
N ALA A 299 0.92 11.10 17.09
CA ALA A 299 0.20 11.03 18.37
C ALA A 299 1.13 10.76 19.54
N GLU A 300 0.76 11.25 20.72
CA GLU A 300 1.40 10.95 22.00
C GLU A 300 1.03 9.55 22.52
#